data_4af1e41e460eb5a51f8e4b3609522e8a
#
_entry.id   4af1e41e460eb5a51f8e4b3609522e8a
#
_cell.length_a   1.000
_cell.length_b   1.000
_cell.length_c   1.000
_cell.angle_alpha   90.00
_cell.angle_beta   90.00
_cell.angle_gamma   90.00
#
_symmetry.space_group_name_H-M   'P 1'
#
loop_
_entity.id
_entity.type
_entity.pdbx_description
1 polymer ?
#
loop_
_entity_poly.entity_id
_entity_poly.type
_entity_poly.pdbx_seq_one_letter_code
_entity_poly.pdbx_strand_id
1 'polypeptide(L)'
;MNTHIKIVLFCVAIFSGIAGLCSAVLYADEVQNRMDYERFLSVNKAYGSDRTVLVQQRIIKQKKNAQSNSVASKSETAYCLFHKNGQCVRMKTKSGIQYFFSSDQGYWLLTKKLKSPLKISGSYKVEEFEIQDILKIDFRNEYRIADSTDGVLTLERTSSKAAYKFVLFEKTDDEVFELTFTDTKKNPVRTLRYSRGIVDGYECFKQIDIYNLLFDKDIVNTWITEGITPTDVPASLFQYSNMKMLSQKMERLFSAAEIARLKNTSSLLTANSMMNVCAFCASMQQFPKLIFCSTGHFKEGLIQ
;
A
#
# COMPACT_ATOMS: atom_id res chain seq x y z
N MET A 1 -24.52 22.57 62.13
CA MET A 1 -24.13 22.71 60.71
C MET A 1 -25.36 22.36 59.90
N ASN A 2 -25.93 23.34 59.19
CA ASN A 2 -27.24 23.21 58.53
C ASN A 2 -27.22 22.13 57.41
N THR A 3 -28.30 21.33 57.37
CA THR A 3 -28.47 20.24 56.38
C THR A 3 -28.26 20.71 54.92
N HIS A 4 -28.64 21.96 54.61
CA HIS A 4 -28.41 22.58 53.32
C HIS A 4 -26.92 22.73 52.95
N ILE A 5 -26.06 23.05 53.93
CA ILE A 5 -24.59 23.15 53.69
C ILE A 5 -23.99 21.79 53.38
N LYS A 6 -24.47 20.71 54.03
CA LYS A 6 -23.99 19.34 53.74
C LYS A 6 -24.36 18.86 52.34
N ILE A 7 -25.57 19.19 51.87
CA ILE A 7 -26.06 18.82 50.54
C ILE A 7 -25.23 19.57 49.47
N VAL A 8 -25.00 20.87 49.66
CA VAL A 8 -24.19 21.68 48.71
C VAL A 8 -22.75 21.16 48.64
N LEU A 9 -22.13 20.86 49.78
CA LEU A 9 -20.76 20.31 49.80
C LEU A 9 -20.68 18.91 49.14
N PHE A 10 -21.72 18.09 49.33
CA PHE A 10 -21.79 16.77 48.69
C PHE A 10 -21.96 16.88 47.16
N CYS A 11 -22.83 17.76 46.69
CA CYS A 11 -22.98 18.05 45.26
C CYS A 11 -21.69 18.57 44.63
N VAL A 12 -21.00 19.52 45.26
CA VAL A 12 -19.70 20.05 44.75
C VAL A 12 -18.64 18.95 44.70
N ALA A 13 -18.57 18.04 45.67
CA ALA A 13 -17.61 16.94 45.66
C ALA A 13 -17.90 15.94 44.52
N ILE A 14 -19.18 15.64 44.25
CA ILE A 14 -19.58 14.78 43.14
C ILE A 14 -19.22 15.43 41.81
N PHE A 15 -19.56 16.73 41.62
CA PHE A 15 -19.25 17.45 40.38
C PHE A 15 -17.73 17.56 40.14
N SER A 16 -16.94 17.81 41.20
CA SER A 16 -15.48 17.83 41.12
C SER A 16 -14.90 16.47 40.78
N GLY A 17 -15.46 15.37 41.32
CA GLY A 17 -15.05 14.00 41.01
C GLY A 17 -15.37 13.61 39.57
N ILE A 18 -16.56 13.96 39.07
CA ILE A 18 -16.96 13.71 37.67
C ILE A 18 -16.09 14.53 36.69
N ALA A 19 -15.84 15.80 36.97
CA ALA A 19 -14.99 16.65 36.15
C ALA A 19 -13.54 16.10 36.08
N GLY A 20 -12.99 15.60 37.19
CA GLY A 20 -11.69 14.96 37.26
C GLY A 20 -11.63 13.67 36.45
N LEU A 21 -12.67 12.84 36.52
CA LEU A 21 -12.75 11.62 35.73
C LEU A 21 -12.87 11.90 34.22
N CYS A 22 -13.69 12.86 33.80
CA CYS A 22 -13.81 13.28 32.41
C CYS A 22 -12.48 13.82 31.88
N SER A 23 -11.78 14.63 32.65
CA SER A 23 -10.46 15.17 32.24
C SER A 23 -9.41 14.07 32.11
N ALA A 24 -9.42 13.07 32.98
CA ALA A 24 -8.50 11.93 32.90
C ALA A 24 -8.74 11.05 31.68
N VAL A 25 -10.01 10.81 31.33
CA VAL A 25 -10.40 10.04 30.13
C VAL A 25 -9.96 10.78 28.86
N LEU A 26 -10.27 12.07 28.73
CA LEU A 26 -9.87 12.88 27.57
C LEU A 26 -8.33 12.91 27.40
N TYR A 27 -7.58 13.01 28.50
CA TYR A 27 -6.12 12.97 28.46
C TYR A 27 -5.60 11.60 28.02
N ALA A 28 -6.21 10.51 28.48
CA ALA A 28 -5.83 9.16 28.09
C ALA A 28 -6.05 8.93 26.59
N ASP A 29 -7.17 9.40 26.03
CA ASP A 29 -7.48 9.30 24.59
C ASP A 29 -6.47 10.10 23.75
N GLU A 30 -6.10 11.30 24.16
CA GLU A 30 -5.08 12.08 23.47
C GLU A 30 -3.72 11.37 23.45
N VAL A 31 -3.31 10.81 24.57
CA VAL A 31 -2.05 10.05 24.67
C VAL A 31 -2.10 8.82 23.75
N GLN A 32 -3.22 8.09 23.75
CA GLN A 32 -3.39 6.91 22.91
C GLN A 32 -3.32 7.28 21.41
N ASN A 33 -4.01 8.32 20.98
CA ASN A 33 -4.00 8.79 19.59
C ASN A 33 -2.59 9.17 19.13
N ARG A 34 -1.80 9.83 20.00
CA ARG A 34 -0.40 10.17 19.71
C ARG A 34 0.47 8.90 19.59
N MET A 35 0.26 7.90 20.45
CA MET A 35 0.96 6.62 20.37
C MET A 35 0.63 5.88 19.07
N ASP A 36 -0.63 5.84 18.67
CA ASP A 36 -1.07 5.22 17.42
C ASP A 36 -0.48 5.94 16.20
N TYR A 37 -0.41 7.27 16.23
CA TYR A 37 0.25 8.04 15.18
C TYR A 37 1.76 7.78 15.11
N GLU A 38 2.46 7.71 16.24
CA GLU A 38 3.89 7.33 16.25
C GLU A 38 4.10 5.91 15.72
N ARG A 39 3.20 4.98 16.02
CA ARG A 39 3.21 3.63 15.44
C ARG A 39 3.03 3.67 13.92
N PHE A 40 2.05 4.42 13.42
CA PHE A 40 1.88 4.66 11.99
C PHE A 40 3.15 5.21 11.34
N LEU A 41 3.78 6.23 11.96
CA LEU A 41 5.02 6.81 11.46
C LEU A 41 6.17 5.80 11.44
N SER A 42 6.26 4.90 12.44
CA SER A 42 7.28 3.87 12.49
C SER A 42 7.13 2.87 11.35
N VAL A 43 5.92 2.38 11.10
CA VAL A 43 5.61 1.48 9.97
C VAL A 43 5.86 2.17 8.62
N ASN A 44 5.51 3.44 8.50
CA ASN A 44 5.77 4.22 7.29
C ASN A 44 7.27 4.36 6.96
N LYS A 45 8.14 4.26 7.97
CA LYS A 45 9.61 4.27 7.83
C LYS A 45 10.26 2.89 7.80
N ALA A 46 9.54 1.83 8.19
CA ALA A 46 10.12 0.54 8.57
C ALA A 46 10.99 -0.09 7.48
N TYR A 47 10.63 0.04 6.21
CA TYR A 47 11.51 -0.40 5.15
C TYR A 47 12.27 0.77 4.53
N GLY A 48 13.58 0.60 4.37
CA GLY A 48 14.48 1.61 3.79
C GLY A 48 15.12 2.56 4.80
N SER A 49 15.18 2.22 6.11
CA SER A 49 15.87 3.06 7.10
C SER A 49 17.38 3.07 6.90
N ASP A 50 18.03 1.91 6.89
CA ASP A 50 19.50 1.78 6.83
C ASP A 50 20.01 1.16 5.53
N ARG A 51 19.14 0.45 4.81
CA ARG A 51 19.43 -0.16 3.51
C ARG A 51 18.38 0.23 2.50
N THR A 52 18.77 0.27 1.23
CA THR A 52 17.81 0.40 0.15
C THR A 52 17.08 -0.93 -0.05
N VAL A 53 15.76 -0.87 -0.16
CA VAL A 53 14.94 -2.04 -0.49
C VAL A 53 14.19 -1.81 -1.80
N LEU A 54 14.05 -2.89 -2.57
CA LEU A 54 13.15 -2.95 -3.72
C LEU A 54 11.83 -3.54 -3.24
N VAL A 55 10.76 -2.79 -3.41
CA VAL A 55 9.39 -3.19 -3.08
C VAL A 55 8.63 -3.43 -4.37
N GLN A 56 8.07 -4.63 -4.50
CA GLN A 56 7.12 -4.95 -5.55
C GLN A 56 5.70 -4.69 -5.06
N GLN A 57 4.94 -3.93 -5.83
CA GLN A 57 3.56 -3.60 -5.51
C GLN A 57 2.63 -3.93 -6.67
N ARG A 58 1.48 -4.52 -6.36
CA ARG A 58 0.38 -4.65 -7.30
C ARG A 58 -0.58 -3.51 -7.10
N ILE A 59 -0.90 -2.82 -8.20
CA ILE A 59 -1.85 -1.72 -8.23
C ILE A 59 -3.12 -2.22 -8.89
N ILE A 60 -4.23 -2.16 -8.17
CA ILE A 60 -5.55 -2.47 -8.70
C ILE A 60 -6.26 -1.13 -8.94
N LYS A 61 -6.48 -0.81 -10.20
CA LYS A 61 -7.18 0.39 -10.63
C LYS A 61 -8.64 0.04 -10.92
N GLN A 62 -9.56 0.73 -10.29
CA GLN A 62 -10.98 0.59 -10.55
C GLN A 62 -11.43 1.71 -11.51
N LYS A 63 -12.24 1.36 -12.47
CA LYS A 63 -12.81 2.29 -13.43
C LYS A 63 -14.30 2.02 -13.60
N LYS A 64 -15.13 3.03 -13.35
CA LYS A 64 -16.55 2.97 -13.60
C LYS A 64 -16.80 2.97 -15.10
N ASN A 65 -17.60 2.04 -15.58
CA ASN A 65 -18.08 2.05 -16.96
C ASN A 65 -19.26 3.02 -17.06
N ALA A 66 -19.08 4.11 -17.81
CA ALA A 66 -20.11 5.13 -17.98
C ALA A 66 -21.42 4.61 -18.60
N GLN A 67 -21.35 3.50 -19.36
CA GLN A 67 -22.51 2.95 -20.07
C GLN A 67 -23.28 1.90 -19.25
N SER A 68 -22.63 1.20 -18.31
CA SER A 68 -23.24 0.06 -17.62
C SER A 68 -23.27 0.18 -16.09
N ASN A 69 -22.84 1.30 -15.53
CA ASN A 69 -22.60 1.47 -14.06
C ASN A 69 -21.76 0.36 -13.41
N SER A 70 -21.12 -0.50 -14.22
CA SER A 70 -20.24 -1.55 -13.72
C SER A 70 -18.84 -0.99 -13.42
N VAL A 71 -18.17 -1.56 -12.42
CA VAL A 71 -16.79 -1.25 -12.08
C VAL A 71 -15.88 -2.32 -12.70
N ALA A 72 -15.06 -1.92 -13.67
CA ALA A 72 -14.00 -2.77 -14.21
C ALA A 72 -12.72 -2.55 -13.42
N SER A 73 -12.00 -3.63 -13.08
CA SER A 73 -10.71 -3.54 -12.42
C SER A 73 -9.57 -3.94 -13.36
N LYS A 74 -8.47 -3.21 -13.30
CA LYS A 74 -7.23 -3.51 -14.00
C LYS A 74 -6.10 -3.61 -12.99
N SER A 75 -5.29 -4.66 -13.10
CA SER A 75 -4.12 -4.85 -12.25
C SER A 75 -2.83 -4.56 -13.01
N GLU A 76 -1.93 -3.81 -12.37
CA GLU A 76 -0.59 -3.48 -12.87
C GLU A 76 0.43 -3.67 -11.76
N THR A 77 1.70 -3.90 -12.11
CA THR A 77 2.79 -4.00 -11.15
C THR A 77 3.64 -2.73 -11.19
N ALA A 78 3.88 -2.15 -10.02
CA ALA A 78 4.87 -1.10 -9.80
C ALA A 78 6.06 -1.64 -9.00
N TYR A 79 7.21 -1.02 -9.19
CA TYR A 79 8.42 -1.30 -8.41
C TYR A 79 8.91 -0.03 -7.77
N CYS A 80 9.23 -0.11 -6.49
CA CYS A 80 9.61 1.02 -5.68
C CYS A 80 10.95 0.75 -5.00
N LEU A 81 11.92 1.66 -5.15
CA LEU A 81 13.11 1.70 -4.32
C LEU A 81 12.88 2.66 -3.17
N PHE A 82 13.07 2.17 -1.94
CA PHE A 82 12.96 2.97 -0.73
C PHE A 82 14.29 3.02 0.00
N HIS A 83 14.65 4.23 0.43
CA HIS A 83 15.76 4.53 1.32
C HIS A 83 15.38 5.74 2.20
N LYS A 84 16.01 5.92 3.38
CA LYS A 84 15.76 7.10 4.23
C LYS A 84 15.94 8.44 3.53
N ASN A 85 16.79 8.49 2.49
CA ASN A 85 17.09 9.71 1.74
C ASN A 85 16.11 9.98 0.60
N GLY A 86 15.20 9.06 0.29
CA GLY A 86 14.24 9.25 -0.79
C GLY A 86 13.66 7.96 -1.35
N GLN A 87 12.89 8.13 -2.40
CA GLN A 87 12.15 7.05 -3.05
C GLN A 87 12.24 7.19 -4.56
N CYS A 88 12.18 6.05 -5.25
CA CYS A 88 12.04 6.00 -6.70
C CYS A 88 10.99 4.97 -7.06
N VAL A 89 9.90 5.38 -7.69
CA VAL A 89 8.83 4.50 -8.14
C VAL A 89 8.83 4.44 -9.66
N ARG A 90 8.89 3.23 -10.19
CA ARG A 90 8.72 2.92 -11.62
C ARG A 90 7.31 2.44 -11.87
N MET A 91 6.59 3.15 -12.71
CA MET A 91 5.24 2.79 -13.15
C MET A 91 5.13 2.75 -14.66
N LYS A 92 4.29 1.84 -15.17
CA LYS A 92 3.81 1.87 -16.54
C LYS A 92 2.50 2.66 -16.58
N THR A 93 2.46 3.71 -17.37
CA THR A 93 1.28 4.55 -17.57
C THR A 93 0.88 4.51 -19.04
N LYS A 94 -0.25 5.15 -19.40
CA LYS A 94 -0.64 5.32 -20.80
C LYS A 94 0.41 6.04 -21.65
N SER A 95 1.19 6.94 -21.02
CA SER A 95 2.28 7.69 -21.67
C SER A 95 3.59 6.90 -21.74
N GLY A 96 3.64 5.66 -21.27
CA GLY A 96 4.80 4.79 -21.22
C GLY A 96 5.36 4.64 -19.80
N ILE A 97 6.64 4.23 -19.71
CA ILE A 97 7.32 4.05 -18.42
C ILE A 97 7.70 5.41 -17.86
N GLN A 98 7.33 5.65 -16.61
CA GLN A 98 7.64 6.86 -15.86
C GLN A 98 8.32 6.49 -14.54
N TYR A 99 9.23 7.38 -14.09
CA TYR A 99 9.93 7.29 -12.82
C TYR A 99 9.56 8.51 -12.00
N PHE A 100 9.06 8.25 -10.79
CA PHE A 100 8.73 9.27 -9.82
C PHE A 100 9.74 9.20 -8.69
N PHE A 101 10.25 10.36 -8.28
CA PHE A 101 11.25 10.44 -7.21
C PHE A 101 10.75 11.35 -6.10
N SER A 102 11.05 10.98 -4.86
CA SER A 102 10.95 11.86 -3.70
C SER A 102 12.33 12.01 -3.09
N SER A 103 12.70 13.25 -2.75
CA SER A 103 13.88 13.60 -1.99
C SER A 103 13.53 14.71 -0.99
N ASP A 104 14.51 15.16 -0.21
CA ASP A 104 14.40 16.36 0.63
C ASP A 104 13.99 17.62 -0.14
N GLN A 105 14.41 17.71 -1.42
CA GLN A 105 14.15 18.87 -2.29
C GLN A 105 12.79 18.87 -2.99
N GLY A 106 12.00 17.80 -2.88
CA GLY A 106 10.66 17.70 -3.49
C GLY A 106 10.41 16.43 -4.29
N TYR A 107 9.44 16.55 -5.20
CA TYR A 107 9.02 15.47 -6.10
C TYR A 107 9.45 15.74 -7.52
N TRP A 108 9.81 14.68 -8.23
CA TRP A 108 10.38 14.77 -9.57
C TRP A 108 9.82 13.67 -10.46
N LEU A 109 9.68 13.99 -11.75
CA LEU A 109 9.28 13.07 -12.81
C LEU A 109 10.40 12.94 -13.82
N LEU A 110 10.73 11.70 -14.21
CA LEU A 110 11.59 11.39 -15.34
C LEU A 110 10.89 10.41 -16.28
N THR A 111 10.98 10.69 -17.59
CA THR A 111 10.49 9.80 -18.65
C THR A 111 11.59 9.62 -19.69
N LYS A 112 11.43 8.65 -20.61
CA LYS A 112 12.38 8.48 -21.73
C LYS A 112 12.52 9.72 -22.62
N LYS A 113 11.49 10.60 -22.65
CA LYS A 113 11.47 11.81 -23.47
C LYS A 113 12.15 13.01 -22.80
N LEU A 114 12.31 12.99 -21.49
CA LEU A 114 12.90 14.08 -20.73
C LEU A 114 14.43 13.94 -20.67
N LYS A 115 15.14 15.02 -20.99
CA LYS A 115 16.61 15.08 -20.86
C LYS A 115 17.05 15.14 -19.39
N SER A 116 16.26 15.75 -18.52
CA SER A 116 16.48 15.91 -17.09
C SER A 116 15.19 15.69 -16.30
N PRO A 117 15.26 15.37 -15.00
CA PRO A 117 14.08 15.27 -14.15
C PRO A 117 13.32 16.60 -14.08
N LEU A 118 12.00 16.53 -14.19
CA LEU A 118 11.08 17.65 -14.07
C LEU A 118 10.56 17.72 -12.63
N LYS A 119 10.64 18.88 -11.99
CA LYS A 119 10.05 19.11 -10.67
C LYS A 119 8.52 19.16 -10.78
N ILE A 120 7.83 18.44 -9.92
CA ILE A 120 6.36 18.35 -9.89
C ILE A 120 5.83 18.63 -8.48
N SER A 121 4.55 18.96 -8.36
CA SER A 121 3.88 19.14 -7.06
C SER A 121 3.43 17.80 -6.47
N GLY A 122 3.16 17.74 -5.16
CA GLY A 122 2.56 16.57 -4.50
C GLY A 122 1.16 16.24 -5.02
N SER A 123 0.42 17.24 -5.51
CA SER A 123 -0.90 17.10 -6.14
C SER A 123 -0.86 16.84 -7.65
N TYR A 124 0.34 16.66 -8.24
CA TYR A 124 0.45 16.30 -9.65
C TYR A 124 -0.23 14.95 -9.91
N LYS A 125 -1.12 14.92 -10.91
CA LYS A 125 -1.93 13.73 -11.21
C LYS A 125 -1.27 12.85 -12.25
N VAL A 126 -1.29 11.55 -11.97
CA VAL A 126 -0.83 10.47 -12.86
C VAL A 126 -1.98 9.49 -12.97
N GLU A 127 -2.75 9.61 -14.05
CA GLU A 127 -4.00 8.87 -14.23
C GLU A 127 -4.98 9.15 -13.05
N GLU A 128 -5.33 8.14 -12.27
CA GLU A 128 -6.24 8.21 -11.12
C GLU A 128 -5.53 8.60 -9.80
N PHE A 129 -4.18 8.63 -9.79
CA PHE A 129 -3.38 8.84 -8.59
C PHE A 129 -2.79 10.25 -8.53
N GLU A 130 -2.57 10.72 -7.33
CA GLU A 130 -1.68 11.84 -7.06
C GLU A 130 -0.27 11.36 -6.73
N ILE A 131 0.73 12.21 -6.86
CA ILE A 131 2.12 11.84 -6.56
C ILE A 131 2.28 11.37 -5.12
N GLN A 132 1.57 11.96 -4.19
CA GLN A 132 1.61 11.57 -2.79
C GLN A 132 0.92 10.22 -2.48
N ASP A 133 0.16 9.63 -3.43
CA ASP A 133 -0.31 8.25 -3.32
C ASP A 133 0.75 7.27 -3.80
N ILE A 134 1.54 7.70 -4.79
CA ILE A 134 2.58 6.91 -5.43
C ILE A 134 3.86 6.90 -4.59
N LEU A 135 4.22 8.07 -4.06
CA LEU A 135 5.38 8.27 -3.21
C LEU A 135 4.93 8.43 -1.77
N LYS A 136 5.58 7.73 -0.85
CA LYS A 136 5.25 7.86 0.57
C LYS A 136 5.45 9.28 1.05
N ILE A 137 4.45 9.81 1.73
CA ILE A 137 4.51 11.10 2.39
C ILE A 137 5.41 10.99 3.63
N ASP A 138 6.30 11.94 3.82
CA ASP A 138 7.06 12.10 5.07
C ASP A 138 6.24 12.89 6.08
N PHE A 139 5.23 12.25 6.64
CA PHE A 139 4.33 12.88 7.59
C PHE A 139 5.04 13.57 8.75
N ARG A 140 6.17 13.02 9.23
CA ARG A 140 6.93 13.61 10.35
C ARG A 140 7.52 14.97 10.01
N ASN A 141 7.99 15.15 8.77
CA ASN A 141 8.62 16.40 8.34
C ASN A 141 7.67 17.33 7.58
N GLU A 142 6.56 16.81 7.10
CA GLU A 142 5.61 17.58 6.29
C GLU A 142 4.39 18.09 7.08
N TYR A 143 4.10 17.46 8.24
CA TYR A 143 2.94 17.79 9.07
C TYR A 143 3.31 17.86 10.55
N ARG A 144 2.52 18.65 11.31
CA ARG A 144 2.54 18.68 12.78
C ARG A 144 1.14 18.35 13.30
N ILE A 145 1.04 17.82 14.51
CA ILE A 145 -0.22 17.67 15.21
C ILE A 145 -0.69 19.08 15.62
N ALA A 146 -1.86 19.46 15.14
CA ALA A 146 -2.49 20.74 15.45
C ALA A 146 -3.59 20.62 16.51
N ASP A 147 -4.29 19.46 16.52
CA ASP A 147 -5.40 19.22 17.43
C ASP A 147 -5.61 17.71 17.64
N SER A 148 -6.27 17.33 18.75
CA SER A 148 -6.69 15.98 19.07
C SER A 148 -8.09 16.03 19.69
N THR A 149 -9.08 15.54 18.96
CA THR A 149 -10.49 15.57 19.40
C THR A 149 -11.18 14.28 18.99
N ASP A 150 -11.92 13.66 19.92
CA ASP A 150 -12.78 12.49 19.69
C ASP A 150 -12.07 11.32 18.95
N GLY A 151 -10.85 11.00 19.36
CA GLY A 151 -10.11 9.89 18.77
C GLY A 151 -9.40 10.25 17.44
N VAL A 152 -9.55 11.48 16.94
CA VAL A 152 -8.99 11.94 15.66
C VAL A 152 -7.89 12.97 15.90
N LEU A 153 -6.71 12.78 15.30
CA LEU A 153 -5.66 13.80 15.24
C LEU A 153 -5.84 14.65 13.98
N THR A 154 -5.86 15.95 14.17
CA THR A 154 -5.75 16.92 13.07
C THR A 154 -4.28 17.25 12.84
N LEU A 155 -3.77 16.89 11.68
CA LEU A 155 -2.42 17.21 11.24
C LEU A 155 -2.46 18.47 10.36
N GLU A 156 -1.62 19.44 10.62
CA GLU A 156 -1.49 20.66 9.83
C GLU A 156 -0.16 20.68 9.08
N ARG A 157 -0.22 21.07 7.82
CA ARG A 157 0.94 21.18 6.94
C ARG A 157 1.98 22.16 7.47
N THR A 158 3.24 21.72 7.51
CA THR A 158 4.41 22.55 7.84
C THR A 158 5.34 22.78 6.65
N SER A 159 5.23 21.93 5.62
CA SER A 159 6.10 21.94 4.44
C SER A 159 5.34 22.31 3.17
N SER A 160 5.97 23.06 2.27
CA SER A 160 5.44 23.34 0.93
C SER A 160 5.38 22.11 0.01
N LYS A 161 6.03 20.98 0.38
CA LYS A 161 5.94 19.70 -0.33
C LYS A 161 4.55 19.07 -0.18
N ALA A 162 3.94 19.20 0.99
CA ALA A 162 2.63 18.64 1.27
C ALA A 162 1.55 19.33 0.44
N ALA A 163 0.71 18.55 -0.25
CA ALA A 163 -0.34 19.08 -1.12
C ALA A 163 -1.54 19.61 -0.34
N TYR A 164 -1.89 18.99 0.78
CA TYR A 164 -3.07 19.30 1.57
C TYR A 164 -2.72 20.07 2.83
N LYS A 165 -3.58 21.03 3.21
CA LYS A 165 -3.36 21.85 4.40
C LYS A 165 -3.61 21.07 5.68
N PHE A 166 -4.65 20.26 5.70
CA PHE A 166 -5.03 19.46 6.85
C PHE A 166 -5.21 17.99 6.47
N VAL A 167 -4.83 17.10 7.38
CA VAL A 167 -5.06 15.67 7.32
C VAL A 167 -5.63 15.22 8.66
N LEU A 168 -6.72 14.50 8.62
CA LEU A 168 -7.29 13.84 9.79
C LEU A 168 -6.70 12.43 9.86
N PHE A 169 -6.13 12.06 10.98
CA PHE A 169 -5.59 10.74 11.26
C PHE A 169 -6.46 10.03 12.30
N GLU A 170 -6.83 8.81 12.00
CA GLU A 170 -7.63 7.95 12.87
C GLU A 170 -7.11 6.51 12.80
N LYS A 171 -7.11 5.81 13.94
CA LYS A 171 -6.93 4.36 13.97
C LYS A 171 -8.32 3.71 14.01
N THR A 172 -8.69 3.03 12.94
CA THR A 172 -10.02 2.40 12.81
C THR A 172 -10.04 0.95 13.30
N ASP A 173 -8.88 0.29 13.37
CA ASP A 173 -8.72 -1.09 13.83
C ASP A 173 -7.26 -1.28 14.30
N ASP A 174 -6.94 -2.38 14.97
CA ASP A 174 -5.57 -2.64 15.49
C ASP A 174 -4.49 -2.63 14.41
N GLU A 175 -4.86 -2.98 13.19
CA GLU A 175 -3.95 -3.05 12.05
C GLU A 175 -4.27 -2.02 10.95
N VAL A 176 -5.24 -1.11 11.19
CA VAL A 176 -5.73 -0.20 10.15
C VAL A 176 -5.71 1.25 10.63
N PHE A 177 -5.05 2.08 9.82
CA PHE A 177 -5.01 3.54 9.99
C PHE A 177 -5.71 4.22 8.81
N GLU A 178 -6.47 5.25 9.08
CA GLU A 178 -7.14 6.04 8.08
C GLU A 178 -6.64 7.49 8.10
N LEU A 179 -6.33 8.02 6.92
CA LEU A 179 -5.91 9.41 6.72
C LEU A 179 -6.85 10.08 5.75
N THR A 180 -7.63 11.05 6.25
CA THR A 180 -8.54 11.85 5.44
C THR A 180 -7.94 13.21 5.14
N PHE A 181 -7.61 13.44 3.87
CA PHE A 181 -7.11 14.71 3.37
C PHE A 181 -8.26 15.67 3.11
N THR A 182 -8.09 16.92 3.52
CA THR A 182 -9.15 17.93 3.43
C THR A 182 -8.71 19.13 2.61
N ASP A 183 -9.69 19.85 2.05
CA ASP A 183 -9.48 21.16 1.45
C ASP A 183 -9.18 22.23 2.53
N THR A 184 -9.00 23.48 2.09
CA THR A 184 -8.73 24.60 2.99
C THR A 184 -9.91 24.95 3.92
N LYS A 185 -11.11 24.51 3.60
CA LYS A 185 -12.33 24.63 4.40
C LYS A 185 -12.60 23.43 5.30
N LYS A 186 -11.65 22.49 5.37
CA LYS A 186 -11.74 21.21 6.08
C LYS A 186 -12.78 20.23 5.51
N ASN A 187 -13.24 20.39 4.26
CA ASN A 187 -14.10 19.39 3.63
C ASN A 187 -13.23 18.20 3.19
N PRO A 188 -13.65 16.94 3.48
CA PRO A 188 -12.95 15.76 3.03
C PRO A 188 -12.92 15.66 1.50
N VAL A 189 -11.74 15.48 0.93
CA VAL A 189 -11.54 15.34 -0.52
C VAL A 189 -11.01 13.97 -0.92
N ARG A 190 -10.31 13.31 0.01
CA ARG A 190 -9.63 12.04 -0.25
C ARG A 190 -9.38 11.29 1.05
N THR A 191 -9.49 9.97 1.02
CA THR A 191 -9.14 9.10 2.14
C THR A 191 -8.16 8.03 1.69
N LEU A 192 -7.11 7.79 2.47
CA LEU A 192 -6.19 6.68 2.34
C LEU A 192 -6.31 5.78 3.58
N ARG A 193 -6.62 4.51 3.34
CA ARG A 193 -6.71 3.50 4.39
C ARG A 193 -5.52 2.57 4.30
N TYR A 194 -4.70 2.54 5.34
CA TYR A 194 -3.46 1.80 5.43
C TYR A 194 -3.67 0.55 6.29
N SER A 195 -3.53 -0.63 5.70
CA SER A 195 -3.57 -1.90 6.44
C SER A 195 -2.15 -2.39 6.68
N ARG A 196 -1.79 -2.56 7.94
CA ARG A 196 -0.48 -3.04 8.37
C ARG A 196 -0.37 -4.55 8.17
N GLY A 197 0.86 -5.05 8.02
CA GLY A 197 1.15 -6.47 7.95
C GLY A 197 2.64 -6.74 7.80
N ILE A 198 2.99 -8.01 7.64
CA ILE A 198 4.37 -8.46 7.43
C ILE A 198 4.48 -9.02 6.00
N VAL A 199 5.49 -8.55 5.24
CA VAL A 199 5.84 -9.06 3.91
C VAL A 199 7.34 -9.33 3.89
N ASP A 200 7.74 -10.55 3.57
CA ASP A 200 9.14 -11.00 3.55
C ASP A 200 9.94 -10.66 4.83
N GLY A 201 9.27 -10.75 6.00
CA GLY A 201 9.85 -10.44 7.31
C GLY A 201 9.92 -8.94 7.65
N TYR A 202 9.46 -8.06 6.77
CA TYR A 202 9.38 -6.62 7.02
C TYR A 202 7.99 -6.22 7.48
N GLU A 203 7.90 -5.49 8.60
CA GLU A 203 6.68 -4.80 8.98
C GLU A 203 6.45 -3.62 8.02
N CYS A 204 5.27 -3.57 7.39
CA CYS A 204 4.96 -2.57 6.37
C CYS A 204 3.45 -2.35 6.24
N PHE A 205 3.05 -1.37 5.44
CA PHE A 205 1.69 -1.30 4.94
C PHE A 205 1.52 -2.30 3.79
N LYS A 206 0.86 -3.42 4.13
CA LYS A 206 0.58 -4.51 3.19
C LYS A 206 -0.40 -4.06 2.11
N GLN A 207 -1.35 -3.20 2.47
CA GLN A 207 -2.36 -2.68 1.56
C GLN A 207 -2.64 -1.21 1.85
N ILE A 208 -2.85 -0.43 0.80
CA ILE A 208 -3.31 0.96 0.87
C ILE A 208 -4.48 1.11 -0.07
N ASP A 209 -5.67 1.41 0.47
CA ASP A 209 -6.86 1.70 -0.29
C ASP A 209 -7.03 3.21 -0.42
N ILE A 210 -7.32 3.68 -1.63
CA ILE A 210 -7.38 5.09 -1.99
C ILE A 210 -8.79 5.42 -2.46
N TYR A 211 -9.48 6.26 -1.70
CA TYR A 211 -10.83 6.73 -1.97
C TYR A 211 -10.78 8.19 -2.43
N ASN A 212 -11.33 8.50 -3.59
CA ASN A 212 -11.49 9.85 -4.07
C ASN A 212 -12.91 10.34 -3.77
N LEU A 213 -13.05 11.16 -2.72
CA LEU A 213 -14.36 11.59 -2.21
C LEU A 213 -15.03 12.66 -3.08
N LEU A 214 -14.30 13.29 -4.02
CA LEU A 214 -14.82 14.32 -4.90
C LEU A 214 -15.61 13.76 -6.10
N PHE A 215 -15.35 12.52 -6.51
CA PHE A 215 -15.93 11.94 -7.72
C PHE A 215 -16.86 10.77 -7.40
N ASP A 216 -16.31 9.62 -7.08
CA ASP A 216 -17.09 8.40 -6.86
C ASP A 216 -16.54 7.68 -5.62
N LYS A 217 -17.32 7.73 -4.54
CA LYS A 217 -16.92 7.16 -3.24
C LYS A 217 -16.86 5.63 -3.25
N ASP A 218 -17.53 5.00 -4.21
CA ASP A 218 -17.60 3.54 -4.32
C ASP A 218 -16.42 2.96 -5.10
N ILE A 219 -15.60 3.83 -5.73
CA ILE A 219 -14.41 3.40 -6.47
C ILE A 219 -13.19 3.47 -5.56
N VAL A 220 -12.57 2.32 -5.36
CA VAL A 220 -11.34 2.16 -4.56
C VAL A 220 -10.20 1.73 -5.45
N ASN A 221 -9.12 2.50 -5.45
CA ASN A 221 -7.86 2.08 -6.05
C ASN A 221 -6.95 1.54 -4.94
N THR A 222 -6.37 0.36 -5.15
CA THR A 222 -5.66 -0.37 -4.10
C THR A 222 -4.21 -0.61 -4.51
N TRP A 223 -3.28 -0.34 -3.60
CA TRP A 223 -1.88 -0.73 -3.68
C TRP A 223 -1.62 -1.88 -2.71
N ILE A 224 -1.10 -3.00 -3.22
CA ILE A 224 -0.79 -4.19 -2.42
C ILE A 224 0.71 -4.44 -2.50
N THR A 225 1.39 -4.47 -1.36
CA THR A 225 2.80 -4.85 -1.25
C THR A 225 2.90 -6.37 -1.37
N GLU A 226 3.57 -6.85 -2.42
CA GLU A 226 3.71 -8.28 -2.74
C GLU A 226 5.09 -8.84 -2.38
N GLY A 227 6.13 -8.00 -2.35
CA GLY A 227 7.48 -8.44 -2.02
C GLY A 227 8.40 -7.30 -1.62
N ILE A 228 9.34 -7.56 -0.73
CA ILE A 228 10.35 -6.62 -0.23
C ILE A 228 11.72 -7.31 -0.26
N THR A 229 12.64 -6.78 -1.06
CA THR A 229 13.98 -7.36 -1.22
C THR A 229 15.06 -6.31 -0.95
N PRO A 230 16.03 -6.56 -0.05
CA PRO A 230 17.20 -5.69 0.11
C PRO A 230 18.00 -5.55 -1.20
N THR A 231 18.57 -4.38 -1.43
CA THR A 231 19.39 -4.10 -2.62
C THR A 231 20.66 -3.34 -2.28
N ASP A 232 21.67 -3.47 -3.15
CA ASP A 232 22.94 -2.75 -3.04
C ASP A 232 22.90 -1.38 -3.74
N VAL A 233 21.73 -0.73 -3.79
CA VAL A 233 21.61 0.62 -4.35
C VAL A 233 22.10 1.62 -3.32
N PRO A 234 23.18 2.38 -3.63
CA PRO A 234 23.75 3.31 -2.66
C PRO A 234 22.85 4.52 -2.42
N ALA A 235 22.84 5.01 -1.19
CA ALA A 235 22.05 6.17 -0.74
C ALA A 235 22.29 7.44 -1.58
N SER A 236 23.52 7.62 -2.09
CA SER A 236 23.88 8.77 -2.92
C SER A 236 23.11 8.87 -4.23
N LEU A 237 22.53 7.76 -4.71
CA LEU A 237 21.72 7.78 -5.94
C LEU A 237 20.36 8.47 -5.78
N PHE A 238 19.89 8.67 -4.55
CA PHE A 238 18.63 9.38 -4.28
C PHE A 238 18.75 10.91 -4.32
N GLN A 239 19.95 11.44 -4.60
CA GLN A 239 20.15 12.87 -4.84
C GLN A 239 19.68 13.26 -6.24
N TYR A 240 19.21 14.52 -6.40
CA TYR A 240 18.70 15.04 -7.67
C TYR A 240 19.67 14.80 -8.86
N SER A 241 20.96 15.09 -8.67
CA SER A 241 21.99 14.91 -9.71
C SER A 241 22.10 13.47 -10.23
N ASN A 242 21.68 12.49 -9.44
CA ASN A 242 21.86 11.07 -9.73
C ASN A 242 20.56 10.36 -10.13
N MET A 243 19.43 11.06 -10.22
CA MET A 243 18.11 10.46 -10.51
C MET A 243 18.10 9.68 -11.84
N LYS A 244 18.83 10.15 -12.85
CA LYS A 244 18.96 9.41 -14.10
C LYS A 244 19.71 8.09 -13.94
N MET A 245 20.77 8.07 -13.15
CA MET A 245 21.49 6.83 -12.81
C MET A 245 20.62 5.91 -11.96
N LEU A 246 19.85 6.45 -11.01
CA LEU A 246 18.91 5.70 -10.21
C LEU A 246 17.84 5.03 -11.09
N SER A 247 17.27 5.73 -12.07
CA SER A 247 16.31 5.14 -13.01
C SER A 247 16.91 3.99 -13.84
N GLN A 248 18.16 4.12 -14.27
CA GLN A 248 18.87 3.05 -15.00
C GLN A 248 19.13 1.83 -14.10
N LYS A 249 19.51 2.06 -12.83
CA LYS A 249 19.68 0.98 -11.85
C LYS A 249 18.34 0.28 -11.58
N MET A 250 17.26 1.07 -11.47
CA MET A 250 15.90 0.55 -11.31
C MET A 250 15.48 -0.37 -12.46
N GLU A 251 15.77 -0.01 -13.73
CA GLU A 251 15.48 -0.88 -14.89
C GLU A 251 16.20 -2.22 -14.80
N ARG A 252 17.45 -2.24 -14.37
CA ARG A 252 18.22 -3.49 -14.22
C ARG A 252 17.62 -4.38 -13.14
N LEU A 253 17.25 -3.79 -12.00
CA LEU A 253 16.62 -4.53 -10.90
C LEU A 253 15.23 -5.03 -11.30
N PHE A 254 14.44 -4.23 -12.00
CA PHE A 254 13.15 -4.64 -12.54
C PHE A 254 13.28 -5.84 -13.47
N SER A 255 14.20 -5.79 -14.45
CA SER A 255 14.42 -6.89 -15.39
C SER A 255 14.80 -8.19 -14.67
N ALA A 256 15.67 -8.10 -13.66
CA ALA A 256 16.06 -9.26 -12.87
C ALA A 256 14.88 -9.84 -12.04
N ALA A 257 14.07 -8.98 -11.41
CA ALA A 257 12.90 -9.37 -10.63
C ALA A 257 11.82 -10.02 -11.51
N GLU A 258 11.54 -9.47 -12.70
CA GLU A 258 10.60 -10.07 -13.66
C GLU A 258 11.07 -11.44 -14.16
N ILE A 259 12.36 -11.61 -14.47
CA ILE A 259 12.92 -12.92 -14.86
C ILE A 259 12.78 -13.92 -13.73
N ALA A 260 13.07 -13.55 -12.48
CA ALA A 260 12.91 -14.42 -11.33
C ALA A 260 11.44 -14.83 -11.12
N ARG A 261 10.52 -13.90 -11.25
CA ARG A 261 9.07 -14.16 -11.17
C ARG A 261 8.61 -15.15 -12.24
N LEU A 262 9.02 -14.96 -13.49
CA LEU A 262 8.65 -15.87 -14.59
C LEU A 262 9.20 -17.31 -14.37
N LYS A 263 10.41 -17.44 -13.85
CA LYS A 263 11.00 -18.72 -13.50
C LYS A 263 10.19 -19.44 -12.40
N ASN A 264 9.81 -18.72 -11.35
CA ASN A 264 9.01 -19.27 -10.26
C ASN A 264 7.60 -19.69 -10.73
N THR A 265 6.97 -18.90 -11.60
CA THR A 265 5.66 -19.25 -12.18
C THR A 265 5.74 -20.50 -13.07
N SER A 266 6.79 -20.63 -13.88
CA SER A 266 7.00 -21.80 -14.73
C SER A 266 7.30 -23.07 -13.91
N SER A 267 8.03 -22.97 -12.80
CA SER A 267 8.29 -24.09 -11.89
C SER A 267 7.02 -24.56 -11.16
N LEU A 268 6.14 -23.65 -10.77
CA LEU A 268 4.83 -23.96 -10.17
C LEU A 268 3.89 -24.64 -11.18
N LEU A 269 3.88 -24.20 -12.44
CA LEU A 269 3.08 -24.82 -13.51
C LEU A 269 3.57 -26.23 -13.83
N THR A 270 4.90 -26.45 -13.85
CA THR A 270 5.48 -27.80 -14.03
C THR A 270 5.19 -28.70 -12.85
N ALA A 271 5.29 -28.21 -11.61
CA ALA A 271 4.96 -28.99 -10.42
C ALA A 271 3.48 -29.38 -10.37
N ASN A 272 2.57 -28.44 -10.67
CA ASN A 272 1.12 -28.71 -10.75
C ASN A 272 0.77 -29.68 -11.90
N SER A 273 1.45 -29.59 -13.05
CA SER A 273 1.29 -30.53 -14.16
C SER A 273 1.76 -31.93 -13.78
N MET A 274 2.91 -32.05 -13.10
CA MET A 274 3.38 -33.35 -12.59
C MET A 274 2.45 -33.92 -11.52
N MET A 275 1.93 -33.13 -10.59
CA MET A 275 0.96 -33.63 -9.60
C MET A 275 -0.33 -34.12 -10.25
N ASN A 276 -0.84 -33.40 -11.27
CA ASN A 276 -2.02 -33.86 -12.01
C ASN A 276 -1.76 -35.15 -12.80
N VAL A 277 -0.57 -35.33 -13.39
CA VAL A 277 -0.19 -36.59 -14.05
C VAL A 277 -0.07 -37.72 -13.03
N CYS A 278 0.55 -37.47 -11.87
CA CYS A 278 0.63 -38.48 -10.82
C CYS A 278 -0.75 -38.84 -10.23
N ALA A 279 -1.65 -37.90 -10.04
CA ALA A 279 -3.02 -38.15 -9.60
C ALA A 279 -3.82 -38.94 -10.64
N PHE A 280 -3.63 -38.65 -11.93
CA PHE A 280 -4.24 -39.42 -13.03
C PHE A 280 -3.68 -40.85 -13.11
N CYS A 281 -2.39 -41.04 -12.97
CA CYS A 281 -1.77 -42.38 -12.91
C CYS A 281 -2.25 -43.18 -11.69
N ALA A 282 -2.40 -42.56 -10.52
CA ALA A 282 -2.93 -43.17 -9.31
C ALA A 282 -4.40 -43.58 -9.47
N SER A 283 -5.22 -42.80 -10.16
CA SER A 283 -6.62 -43.15 -10.45
C SER A 283 -6.76 -44.30 -11.44
N MET A 284 -5.82 -44.48 -12.38
CA MET A 284 -5.80 -45.60 -13.30
C MET A 284 -5.43 -46.93 -12.63
N GLN A 285 -4.73 -46.93 -11.49
CA GLN A 285 -4.41 -48.14 -10.73
C GLN A 285 -5.58 -48.70 -9.92
N GLN A 286 -6.70 -47.97 -9.82
CA GLN A 286 -7.91 -48.41 -9.11
C GLN A 286 -8.95 -49.11 -10.01
N PHE A 287 -8.68 -49.32 -11.30
CA PHE A 287 -9.56 -50.16 -12.13
C PHE A 287 -9.22 -51.63 -11.88
N PRO A 288 -10.19 -52.45 -11.40
CA PRO A 288 -9.99 -53.88 -11.23
C PRO A 288 -9.74 -54.50 -12.59
N LYS A 289 -8.75 -55.42 -12.60
CA LYS A 289 -8.40 -56.24 -13.77
C LYS A 289 -9.65 -56.77 -14.46
N LEU A 290 -10.03 -56.19 -15.59
CA LEU A 290 -10.96 -56.80 -16.51
C LEU A 290 -10.25 -58.01 -17.08
N ILE A 291 -10.76 -59.20 -16.70
CA ILE A 291 -10.36 -60.51 -17.13
C ILE A 291 -10.52 -60.57 -18.65
N PHE A 292 -9.40 -60.62 -19.37
CA PHE A 292 -9.41 -61.03 -20.77
C PHE A 292 -9.64 -62.55 -20.81
N CYS A 293 -10.89 -62.96 -21.03
CA CYS A 293 -11.18 -64.32 -21.52
C CYS A 293 -10.75 -64.39 -22.99
N SER A 294 -9.66 -65.07 -23.24
CA SER A 294 -9.28 -65.54 -24.57
C SER A 294 -10.19 -66.66 -24.98
N THR A 295 -11.00 -66.48 -26.00
CA THR A 295 -11.43 -67.59 -26.83
C THR A 295 -10.92 -67.34 -28.24
N GLY A 296 -9.95 -68.21 -28.61
CA GLY A 296 -9.44 -68.29 -29.97
C GLY A 296 -10.47 -68.77 -30.97
N HIS A 297 -10.37 -68.29 -32.19
CA HIS A 297 -10.40 -69.11 -33.38
C HIS A 297 -9.89 -68.31 -34.57
N PHE A 298 -8.64 -68.69 -34.94
CA PHE A 298 -8.14 -68.38 -36.28
C PHE A 298 -8.91 -69.21 -37.30
N LYS A 299 -9.37 -68.64 -38.36
CA LYS A 299 -9.53 -69.27 -39.66
C LYS A 299 -8.88 -68.40 -40.71
N GLU A 300 -7.83 -68.92 -41.26
CA GLU A 300 -7.31 -68.49 -42.54
C GLU A 300 -8.33 -68.64 -43.66
N GLY A 301 -8.30 -67.76 -44.60
CA GLY A 301 -9.05 -67.86 -45.86
C GLY A 301 -8.38 -66.98 -46.89
N LEU A 302 -7.62 -67.58 -47.69
CA LEU A 302 -6.88 -67.13 -48.87
C LEU A 302 -7.79 -66.63 -49.98
N ILE A 303 -7.19 -65.85 -50.93
CA ILE A 303 -7.44 -65.64 -52.36
C ILE A 303 -8.58 -64.70 -52.73
N GLN A 304 -8.37 -63.62 -53.43
CA GLN A 304 -7.75 -63.29 -54.75
C GLN A 304 -7.48 -61.77 -54.81
#